data_86047ce21356cf9b2df102e7d26dd950
#
_entry.id   86047ce21356cf9b2df102e7d26dd950
#
_cell.length_a   1.000
_cell.length_b   1.000
_cell.length_c   1.000
_cell.angle_alpha   90.00
_cell.angle_beta   90.00
_cell.angle_gamma   90.00
#
_symmetry.space_group_name_H-M   'P 1'
#
loop_
_entity.id
_entity.type
_entity.pdbx_description
1 polymer ?
#
loop_
_entity_poly.entity_id
_entity_poly.type
_entity_poly.pdbx_seq_one_letter_code
_entity_poly.pdbx_strand_id
1 'polypeptide(L)'
;MGVLQRVEVTGRTAARGRPKLSLLPFEGIIQDDCIRAMKGLPDRSIDMIFADPPYNLQLGGDLFRPEGGRVDAVDDDWDKFDSNEAYDRFTRAWLREARRVLKDDGTIWVIGSYHNIFRVGTALQDEGFWILNDIVWRKANPMPNFKGTRFTNAHETLIWCSKSEKARYTFNYRAMKALNEDLQMRSDWSLPICSGAERLKDDDGHKAHPTQKPEALLYRVMLAASNPGDIVLDPFFGTGTTGAVARRLKRRWIGIEREPAYVKVARERIASTLPLDESAMVLMPEKKGAPRVAFGLLVELGMIAPGAVLTDAKRRWRAEVRADGSLAGEGKAGSIHKLGAELQGAPSCNGWSFWHIEEGEALVPIDALRQRHLAAVGE
;
A
#
# COMPACT_ATOMS: atom_id res chain seq x y z
N MET A 1 -22.32 -61.85 19.71
CA MET A 1 -23.33 -60.90 19.17
C MET A 1 -23.15 -59.55 19.89
N GLY A 2 -22.45 -58.63 19.30
CA GLY A 2 -22.21 -57.28 19.81
C GLY A 2 -22.55 -56.29 18.72
N VAL A 3 -23.60 -55.52 18.94
CA VAL A 3 -24.13 -54.51 18.00
C VAL A 3 -23.26 -53.26 18.12
N LEU A 4 -22.56 -52.90 17.04
CA LEU A 4 -21.85 -51.63 16.90
C LEU A 4 -22.86 -50.52 16.53
N GLN A 5 -23.15 -49.62 17.45
CA GLN A 5 -23.87 -48.40 17.18
C GLN A 5 -22.98 -47.42 16.39
N ARG A 6 -23.42 -47.05 15.18
CA ARG A 6 -22.87 -45.93 14.39
C ARG A 6 -23.26 -44.62 15.05
N VAL A 7 -22.27 -43.86 15.45
CA VAL A 7 -22.45 -42.46 15.82
C VAL A 7 -22.37 -41.62 14.52
N GLU A 8 -23.50 -41.09 14.09
CA GLU A 8 -23.57 -40.09 13.02
C GLU A 8 -23.11 -38.74 13.58
N VAL A 9 -21.94 -38.30 13.13
CA VAL A 9 -21.47 -36.91 13.37
C VAL A 9 -22.04 -36.02 12.28
N THR A 10 -23.20 -35.41 12.56
CA THR A 10 -23.76 -34.35 11.73
C THR A 10 -22.99 -33.06 11.98
N GLY A 11 -21.88 -32.84 11.28
CA GLY A 11 -21.16 -31.57 11.21
C GLY A 11 -21.96 -30.57 10.35
N ARG A 12 -22.86 -29.80 10.96
CA ARG A 12 -23.38 -28.57 10.35
C ARG A 12 -22.28 -27.51 10.37
N THR A 13 -21.58 -27.35 9.27
CA THR A 13 -20.82 -26.14 8.99
C THR A 13 -21.82 -24.99 8.80
N ALA A 14 -21.99 -24.19 9.84
CA ALA A 14 -22.73 -22.94 9.75
C ALA A 14 -22.03 -22.04 8.71
N ALA A 15 -22.70 -21.81 7.58
CA ALA A 15 -22.30 -20.78 6.63
C ALA A 15 -22.26 -19.45 7.39
N ARG A 16 -21.04 -18.93 7.64
CA ARG A 16 -20.84 -17.61 8.27
C ARG A 16 -21.42 -16.57 7.32
N GLY A 17 -22.56 -16.01 7.68
CA GLY A 17 -23.25 -14.96 6.90
C GLY A 17 -22.31 -13.78 6.64
N ARG A 18 -22.43 -13.19 5.45
CA ARG A 18 -21.74 -11.93 5.14
C ARG A 18 -22.15 -10.88 6.19
N PRO A 19 -21.20 -10.09 6.73
CA PRO A 19 -21.52 -9.04 7.70
C PRO A 19 -22.57 -8.10 7.12
N LYS A 20 -23.56 -7.73 7.94
CA LYS A 20 -24.60 -6.77 7.53
C LYS A 20 -23.95 -5.37 7.41
N LEU A 21 -23.42 -5.05 6.24
CA LEU A 21 -22.81 -3.77 5.90
C LEU A 21 -23.74 -2.57 6.18
N SER A 22 -25.06 -2.78 6.19
CA SER A 22 -26.06 -1.75 6.51
C SER A 22 -25.97 -1.17 7.93
N LEU A 23 -25.19 -1.77 8.83
CA LEU A 23 -25.01 -1.32 10.20
C LEU A 23 -23.74 -0.47 10.41
N LEU A 24 -22.91 -0.31 9.39
CA LEU A 24 -21.68 0.49 9.51
C LEU A 24 -22.00 1.99 9.36
N PRO A 25 -21.48 2.85 10.24
CA PRO A 25 -21.63 4.31 10.16
C PRO A 25 -20.68 4.89 9.09
N PHE A 26 -20.96 4.54 7.82
CA PHE A 26 -20.13 5.04 6.72
C PHE A 26 -20.14 6.55 6.63
N GLU A 27 -18.99 7.10 6.24
CA GLU A 27 -18.75 8.54 6.13
C GLU A 27 -19.07 9.27 7.44
N GLY A 28 -18.81 8.60 8.57
CA GLY A 28 -19.11 9.06 9.90
C GLY A 28 -17.94 9.00 10.86
N ILE A 29 -17.99 9.86 11.88
CA ILE A 29 -17.06 9.85 13.00
C ILE A 29 -17.78 9.31 14.23
N ILE A 30 -17.26 8.24 14.80
CA ILE A 30 -17.69 7.68 16.09
C ILE A 30 -16.89 8.41 17.16
N GLN A 31 -17.57 9.21 17.98
CA GLN A 31 -16.94 9.91 19.09
C GLN A 31 -16.88 8.98 20.30
N ASP A 32 -15.79 8.23 20.41
CA ASP A 32 -15.60 7.25 21.49
C ASP A 32 -14.13 6.83 21.62
N ASP A 33 -13.83 6.01 22.66
CA ASP A 33 -12.59 5.26 22.76
C ASP A 33 -12.45 4.26 21.61
N CYS A 34 -11.27 4.17 21.00
CA CYS A 34 -11.04 3.38 19.78
C CYS A 34 -11.34 1.89 19.97
N ILE A 35 -10.99 1.31 21.13
CA ILE A 35 -11.22 -0.12 21.44
C ILE A 35 -12.72 -0.37 21.59
N ARG A 36 -13.42 0.50 22.35
CA ARG A 36 -14.86 0.38 22.57
C ARG A 36 -15.64 0.55 21.28
N ALA A 37 -15.31 1.55 20.48
CA ALA A 37 -15.95 1.79 19.19
C ALA A 37 -15.74 0.64 18.23
N MET A 38 -14.49 0.14 18.08
CA MET A 38 -14.22 -1.01 17.21
C MET A 38 -14.96 -2.27 17.62
N LYS A 39 -15.19 -2.53 18.92
CA LYS A 39 -16.02 -3.66 19.39
C LYS A 39 -17.44 -3.64 18.82
N GLY A 40 -17.97 -2.45 18.54
CA GLY A 40 -19.27 -2.27 17.89
C GLY A 40 -19.27 -2.53 16.37
N LEU A 41 -18.11 -2.61 15.73
CA LEU A 41 -18.00 -2.87 14.30
C LEU A 41 -18.04 -4.38 14.00
N PRO A 42 -18.66 -4.79 12.88
CA PRO A 42 -18.71 -6.19 12.48
C PRO A 42 -17.32 -6.77 12.16
N ASP A 43 -17.13 -8.06 12.41
CA ASP A 43 -15.95 -8.80 11.98
C ASP A 43 -15.77 -8.71 10.46
N ARG A 44 -14.53 -8.62 9.99
CA ARG A 44 -14.17 -8.71 8.56
C ARG A 44 -14.96 -7.75 7.68
N SER A 45 -15.13 -6.53 8.15
CA SER A 45 -15.90 -5.49 7.46
C SER A 45 -15.05 -4.42 6.80
N ILE A 46 -13.79 -4.23 7.22
CA ILE A 46 -12.88 -3.16 6.84
C ILE A 46 -11.86 -3.67 5.82
N ASP A 47 -11.66 -2.91 4.73
CA ASP A 47 -10.69 -3.24 3.69
C ASP A 47 -9.28 -2.76 4.06
N MET A 48 -9.17 -1.57 4.64
CA MET A 48 -7.89 -0.96 5.01
C MET A 48 -8.02 -0.20 6.32
N ILE A 49 -7.00 -0.31 7.18
CA ILE A 49 -6.86 0.50 8.39
C ILE A 49 -5.62 1.39 8.23
N PHE A 50 -5.76 2.67 8.52
CA PHE A 50 -4.64 3.57 8.77
C PHE A 50 -4.71 4.01 10.23
N ALA A 51 -3.63 3.86 10.98
CA ALA A 51 -3.57 4.16 12.40
C ALA A 51 -2.36 5.05 12.73
N ASP A 52 -2.64 6.17 13.39
CA ASP A 52 -1.65 7.08 13.97
C ASP A 52 -1.84 7.10 15.51
N PRO A 53 -1.46 5.98 16.20
CA PRO A 53 -1.71 5.83 17.63
C PRO A 53 -0.90 6.82 18.46
N PRO A 54 -1.24 7.03 19.74
CA PRO A 54 -0.38 7.76 20.67
C PRO A 54 1.06 7.26 20.64
N TYR A 55 2.03 8.20 20.72
CA TYR A 55 3.45 7.87 20.64
C TYR A 55 4.12 7.65 21.99
N ASN A 56 3.42 7.98 23.08
CA ASN A 56 3.96 7.98 24.44
C ASN A 56 5.23 8.85 24.52
N LEU A 57 5.13 10.09 24.04
CA LEU A 57 6.29 10.96 23.84
C LEU A 57 7.02 11.34 25.11
N GLN A 58 6.38 11.26 26.27
CA GLN A 58 6.94 11.56 27.61
C GLN A 58 7.91 12.77 27.59
N LEU A 59 7.47 13.86 26.93
CA LEU A 59 8.27 15.09 26.83
C LEU A 59 8.21 15.80 28.20
N GLY A 60 9.19 15.52 29.05
CA GLY A 60 9.36 16.22 30.33
C GLY A 60 9.84 17.67 30.10
N GLY A 61 8.98 18.64 30.36
CA GLY A 61 9.32 20.06 30.46
C GLY A 61 9.11 20.88 29.17
N ASP A 62 9.04 22.18 29.37
CA ASP A 62 8.86 23.15 28.30
C ASP A 62 10.06 23.17 27.33
N LEU A 63 9.76 23.10 26.03
CA LEU A 63 10.74 23.28 24.97
C LEU A 63 10.69 24.75 24.52
N PHE A 64 11.84 25.41 24.52
CA PHE A 64 11.99 26.78 24.02
C PHE A 64 12.81 26.80 22.74
N ARG A 65 12.46 27.70 21.85
CA ARG A 65 13.27 28.03 20.67
C ARG A 65 14.51 28.84 21.12
N PRO A 66 15.57 28.86 20.30
CA PRO A 66 16.77 29.67 20.62
C PRO A 66 16.46 31.14 20.88
N GLU A 67 15.45 31.70 20.24
CA GLU A 67 14.96 33.07 20.40
C GLU A 67 14.00 33.25 21.60
N GLY A 68 13.85 32.26 22.47
CA GLY A 68 13.06 32.32 23.69
C GLY A 68 11.56 32.01 23.55
N GLY A 69 11.07 31.78 22.34
CA GLY A 69 9.67 31.36 22.11
C GLY A 69 9.40 29.95 22.61
N ARG A 70 8.30 29.75 23.36
CA ARG A 70 7.86 28.40 23.77
C ARG A 70 7.47 27.59 22.54
N VAL A 71 7.94 26.34 22.46
CA VAL A 71 7.49 25.38 21.45
C VAL A 71 6.23 24.72 21.97
N ASP A 72 5.15 24.82 21.21
CA ASP A 72 3.93 24.09 21.44
C ASP A 72 4.18 22.59 21.14
N ALA A 73 4.58 21.85 22.16
CA ALA A 73 4.89 20.44 22.12
C ALA A 73 3.66 19.63 22.54
N VAL A 74 3.60 18.37 22.12
CA VAL A 74 2.54 17.44 22.55
C VAL A 74 2.67 17.19 24.05
N ASP A 75 1.73 17.69 24.83
CA ASP A 75 1.62 17.48 26.27
C ASP A 75 0.19 17.06 26.65
N ASP A 76 -0.51 16.49 25.71
CA ASP A 76 -1.90 16.07 25.85
C ASP A 76 -2.00 14.76 26.65
N ASP A 77 -3.03 14.63 27.46
CA ASP A 77 -3.26 13.44 28.31
C ASP A 77 -3.49 12.16 27.51
N TRP A 78 -3.93 12.28 26.26
CA TRP A 78 -4.11 11.12 25.40
C TRP A 78 -2.80 10.46 24.96
N ASP A 79 -1.64 11.13 25.05
CA ASP A 79 -0.31 10.60 24.72
C ASP A 79 0.50 10.18 25.95
N LYS A 80 -0.09 10.21 27.15
CA LYS A 80 0.58 9.87 28.40
C LYS A 80 0.19 8.48 28.89
N PHE A 81 1.18 7.63 29.14
CA PHE A 81 1.02 6.30 29.75
C PHE A 81 1.93 6.18 30.95
N ASP A 82 1.43 5.56 32.02
CA ASP A 82 2.15 5.41 33.28
C ASP A 82 3.41 4.53 33.16
N SER A 83 3.43 3.62 32.17
CA SER A 83 4.57 2.76 31.90
C SER A 83 4.55 2.21 30.47
N ASN A 84 5.68 1.67 30.04
CA ASN A 84 5.77 0.96 28.77
C ASN A 84 4.84 -0.26 28.73
N GLU A 85 4.64 -0.95 29.83
CA GLU A 85 3.73 -2.10 29.95
C GLU A 85 2.26 -1.66 29.77
N ALA A 86 1.90 -0.48 30.28
CA ALA A 86 0.57 0.09 30.07
C ALA A 86 0.36 0.43 28.58
N TYR A 87 1.36 1.02 27.95
CA TYR A 87 1.36 1.30 26.50
C TYR A 87 1.24 0.00 25.68
N ASP A 88 2.00 -1.04 26.02
CA ASP A 88 1.96 -2.32 25.33
C ASP A 88 0.58 -3.00 25.47
N ARG A 89 -0.03 -2.95 26.65
CA ARG A 89 -1.40 -3.48 26.87
C ARG A 89 -2.42 -2.75 26.01
N PHE A 90 -2.35 -1.42 25.97
CA PHE A 90 -3.20 -0.60 25.11
C PHE A 90 -2.99 -0.96 23.63
N THR A 91 -1.73 -1.01 23.19
CA THR A 91 -1.38 -1.31 21.79
C THR A 91 -1.90 -2.67 21.35
N ARG A 92 -1.70 -3.72 22.15
CA ARG A 92 -2.24 -5.05 21.86
C ARG A 92 -3.77 -5.07 21.84
N ALA A 93 -4.40 -4.33 22.73
CA ALA A 93 -5.86 -4.33 22.84
C ALA A 93 -6.51 -3.73 21.58
N TRP A 94 -6.05 -2.57 21.10
CA TRP A 94 -6.61 -2.00 19.88
C TRP A 94 -6.20 -2.78 18.62
N LEU A 95 -5.00 -3.36 18.55
CA LEU A 95 -4.56 -4.20 17.43
C LEU A 95 -5.42 -5.47 17.29
N ARG A 96 -5.84 -6.09 18.40
CA ARG A 96 -6.77 -7.25 18.38
C ARG A 96 -8.09 -6.89 17.74
N GLU A 97 -8.67 -5.75 18.12
CA GLU A 97 -9.92 -5.28 17.53
C GLU A 97 -9.72 -4.88 16.05
N ALA A 98 -8.63 -4.19 15.72
CA ALA A 98 -8.27 -3.88 14.34
C ALA A 98 -8.18 -5.15 13.48
N ARG A 99 -7.50 -6.20 13.99
CA ARG A 99 -7.41 -7.49 13.29
C ARG A 99 -8.75 -8.20 13.14
N ARG A 100 -9.63 -8.10 14.13
CA ARG A 100 -10.97 -8.68 14.08
C ARG A 100 -11.83 -8.04 12.99
N VAL A 101 -11.86 -6.70 12.95
CA VAL A 101 -12.69 -5.96 11.98
C VAL A 101 -12.11 -5.97 10.56
N LEU A 102 -10.80 -6.16 10.41
CA LEU A 102 -10.14 -6.22 9.12
C LEU A 102 -10.56 -7.47 8.34
N LYS A 103 -10.90 -7.33 7.05
CA LYS A 103 -11.17 -8.43 6.13
C LYS A 103 -9.96 -9.36 6.02
N ASP A 104 -10.15 -10.59 5.55
CA ASP A 104 -9.05 -11.55 5.44
C ASP A 104 -7.97 -11.10 4.44
N ASP A 105 -8.36 -10.37 3.40
CA ASP A 105 -7.46 -9.75 2.41
C ASP A 105 -7.18 -8.26 2.70
N GLY A 106 -7.61 -7.75 3.85
CA GLY A 106 -7.39 -6.37 4.26
C GLY A 106 -5.97 -6.10 4.75
N THR A 107 -5.61 -4.82 4.77
CA THR A 107 -4.29 -4.36 5.23
C THR A 107 -4.38 -3.29 6.30
N ILE A 108 -3.35 -3.20 7.13
CA ILE A 108 -3.19 -2.16 8.14
C ILE A 108 -1.88 -1.42 7.94
N TRP A 109 -1.93 -0.11 8.11
CA TRP A 109 -0.80 0.79 8.14
C TRP A 109 -0.74 1.44 9.51
N VAL A 110 0.39 1.33 10.19
CA VAL A 110 0.59 1.98 11.48
C VAL A 110 1.81 2.89 11.41
N ILE A 111 1.61 4.18 11.66
CA ILE A 111 2.71 5.15 11.68
C ILE A 111 3.20 5.36 13.11
N GLY A 112 4.48 5.63 13.26
CA GLY A 112 5.09 5.95 14.53
C GLY A 112 6.47 6.56 14.40
N SER A 113 6.97 7.08 15.51
CA SER A 113 8.33 7.58 15.65
C SER A 113 9.20 6.57 16.40
N TYR A 114 10.48 6.89 16.58
CA TYR A 114 11.41 6.05 17.35
C TYR A 114 10.98 5.81 18.81
N HIS A 115 10.02 6.57 19.34
CA HIS A 115 9.51 6.36 20.70
C HIS A 115 8.66 5.09 20.82
N ASN A 116 7.86 4.78 19.79
CA ASN A 116 6.85 3.73 19.86
C ASN A 116 6.95 2.65 18.77
N ILE A 117 7.53 2.96 17.60
CA ILE A 117 7.39 2.10 16.41
C ILE A 117 7.94 0.69 16.61
N PHE A 118 9.01 0.52 17.39
CA PHE A 118 9.59 -0.80 17.67
C PHE A 118 8.67 -1.67 18.52
N ARG A 119 7.98 -1.05 19.53
CA ARG A 119 6.98 -1.74 20.35
C ARG A 119 5.74 -2.10 19.55
N VAL A 120 5.29 -1.16 18.71
CA VAL A 120 4.16 -1.37 17.80
C VAL A 120 4.48 -2.50 16.81
N GLY A 121 5.69 -2.52 16.24
CA GLY A 121 6.12 -3.57 15.32
C GLY A 121 6.11 -4.96 15.97
N THR A 122 6.62 -5.08 17.19
CA THR A 122 6.54 -6.31 17.98
C THR A 122 5.09 -6.72 18.25
N ALA A 123 4.25 -5.78 18.68
CA ALA A 123 2.85 -6.06 18.96
C ALA A 123 2.07 -6.51 17.72
N LEU A 124 2.35 -5.92 16.54
CA LEU A 124 1.76 -6.36 15.27
C LEU A 124 2.08 -7.82 14.96
N GLN A 125 3.35 -8.22 15.10
CA GLN A 125 3.76 -9.60 14.87
C GLN A 125 3.14 -10.57 15.89
N ASP A 126 3.15 -10.21 17.18
CA ASP A 126 2.58 -11.03 18.24
C ASP A 126 1.06 -11.21 18.11
N GLU A 127 0.33 -10.19 17.60
CA GLU A 127 -1.10 -10.29 17.32
C GLU A 127 -1.38 -10.97 15.95
N GLY A 128 -0.36 -11.47 15.27
CA GLY A 128 -0.46 -12.33 14.08
C GLY A 128 -0.68 -11.61 12.77
N PHE A 129 -0.30 -10.34 12.67
CA PHE A 129 -0.19 -9.65 11.40
C PHE A 129 1.08 -10.06 10.65
N TRP A 130 1.04 -10.03 9.32
CA TRP A 130 2.18 -10.28 8.46
C TRP A 130 2.74 -8.98 7.91
N ILE A 131 3.97 -8.61 8.31
CA ILE A 131 4.61 -7.37 7.85
C ILE A 131 4.99 -7.52 6.38
N LEU A 132 4.51 -6.59 5.55
CA LEU A 132 4.80 -6.50 4.12
C LEU A 132 6.00 -5.59 3.85
N ASN A 133 5.99 -4.39 4.46
CA ASN A 133 7.10 -3.44 4.42
C ASN A 133 7.12 -2.57 5.68
N ASP A 134 8.30 -2.08 5.99
CA ASP A 134 8.54 -0.84 6.72
C ASP A 134 8.81 0.29 5.72
N ILE A 135 8.13 1.40 5.86
CA ILE A 135 8.29 2.57 5.00
C ILE A 135 8.84 3.73 5.84
N VAL A 136 9.96 4.28 5.41
CA VAL A 136 10.55 5.46 6.03
C VAL A 136 10.01 6.72 5.36
N TRP A 137 9.15 7.47 6.06
CA TRP A 137 8.77 8.80 5.63
C TRP A 137 9.84 9.80 6.05
N ARG A 138 10.67 10.21 5.11
CA ARG A 138 11.65 11.28 5.30
C ARG A 138 10.95 12.64 5.17
N LYS A 139 11.00 13.42 6.24
CA LYS A 139 10.44 14.77 6.30
C LYS A 139 11.33 15.71 5.49
N ALA A 140 10.81 16.30 4.42
CA ALA A 140 11.58 17.23 3.60
C ALA A 140 11.97 18.51 4.37
N ASN A 141 11.17 18.88 5.38
CA ASN A 141 11.36 20.07 6.23
C ASN A 141 11.18 19.70 7.72
N PRO A 142 12.09 18.87 8.30
CA PRO A 142 11.94 18.43 9.69
C PRO A 142 12.15 19.58 10.66
N MET A 143 11.47 19.52 11.81
CA MET A 143 11.71 20.45 12.91
C MET A 143 13.12 20.20 13.49
N PRO A 144 13.94 21.25 13.69
CA PRO A 144 15.28 21.09 14.24
C PRO A 144 15.23 20.62 15.71
N ASN A 145 16.32 19.98 16.16
CA ASN A 145 16.51 19.76 17.59
C ASN A 145 17.01 21.04 18.25
N PHE A 146 16.12 21.79 18.87
CA PHE A 146 16.44 23.11 19.43
C PHE A 146 17.52 23.10 20.53
N LYS A 147 17.65 21.99 21.27
CA LYS A 147 18.70 21.85 22.31
C LYS A 147 20.06 21.44 21.72
N GLY A 148 20.13 21.04 20.46
CA GLY A 148 21.38 20.61 19.81
C GLY A 148 22.05 19.39 20.46
N THR A 149 21.32 18.60 21.25
CA THR A 149 21.87 17.50 22.06
C THR A 149 21.74 16.12 21.38
N ARG A 150 21.04 16.06 20.26
CA ARG A 150 20.83 14.85 19.46
C ARG A 150 20.51 15.21 18.01
N PHE A 151 20.48 14.21 17.13
CA PHE A 151 20.09 14.43 15.73
C PHE A 151 18.67 14.96 15.59
N THR A 152 18.43 15.74 14.54
CA THR A 152 17.09 16.15 14.11
C THR A 152 16.26 14.91 13.79
N ASN A 153 15.03 14.83 14.33
CA ASN A 153 14.11 13.75 14.02
C ASN A 153 13.50 13.95 12.62
N ALA A 154 14.23 13.49 11.60
CA ALA A 154 13.96 13.77 10.20
C ALA A 154 13.08 12.70 9.53
N HIS A 155 12.62 11.68 10.24
CA HIS A 155 11.74 10.67 9.67
C HIS A 155 10.75 10.09 10.69
N GLU A 156 9.71 9.48 10.16
CA GLU A 156 8.82 8.55 10.86
C GLU A 156 8.73 7.26 10.06
N THR A 157 8.33 6.18 10.70
CA THR A 157 8.21 4.86 10.07
C THR A 157 6.73 4.46 9.99
N LEU A 158 6.31 3.97 8.83
CA LEU A 158 5.02 3.31 8.68
C LEU A 158 5.29 1.80 8.54
N ILE A 159 4.60 0.99 9.35
CA ILE A 159 4.61 -0.46 9.19
C ILE A 159 3.36 -0.85 8.43
N TRP A 160 3.53 -1.48 7.27
CA TRP A 160 2.44 -1.99 6.44
C TRP A 160 2.33 -3.50 6.61
N CYS A 161 1.15 -3.94 7.00
CA CYS A 161 0.89 -5.37 7.24
C CYS A 161 -0.36 -5.83 6.52
N SER A 162 -0.35 -7.09 6.11
CA SER A 162 -1.55 -7.85 5.79
C SER A 162 -2.06 -8.58 7.05
N LYS A 163 -3.32 -9.02 7.01
CA LYS A 163 -3.92 -9.78 8.12
C LYS A 163 -3.24 -11.13 8.36
N SER A 164 -2.66 -11.73 7.31
CA SER A 164 -1.93 -13.00 7.35
C SER A 164 -0.98 -13.10 6.16
N GLU A 165 -0.02 -14.01 6.23
CA GLU A 165 0.89 -14.34 5.12
C GLU A 165 0.16 -14.70 3.81
N LYS A 166 -0.99 -15.37 3.91
CA LYS A 166 -1.77 -15.87 2.77
C LYS A 166 -2.78 -14.88 2.22
N ALA A 167 -2.87 -13.67 2.78
CA ALA A 167 -3.80 -12.64 2.35
C ALA A 167 -3.51 -12.20 0.91
N ARG A 168 -4.57 -12.02 0.11
CA ARG A 168 -4.50 -11.49 -1.26
C ARG A 168 -4.80 -10.00 -1.24
N TYR A 169 -3.92 -9.25 -0.59
CA TYR A 169 -4.10 -7.82 -0.37
C TYR A 169 -4.02 -7.00 -1.67
N THR A 170 -4.64 -5.84 -1.65
CA THR A 170 -4.54 -4.86 -2.73
C THR A 170 -3.18 -4.16 -2.69
N PHE A 171 -2.49 -4.15 -3.84
CA PHE A 171 -1.34 -3.28 -4.08
C PHE A 171 -1.37 -2.76 -5.52
N ASN A 172 -1.66 -1.48 -5.67
CA ASN A 172 -1.81 -0.82 -6.97
C ASN A 172 -0.44 -0.44 -7.55
N TYR A 173 0.33 -1.45 -7.96
CA TYR A 173 1.72 -1.32 -8.43
C TYR A 173 1.87 -0.29 -9.54
N ARG A 174 0.95 -0.28 -10.52
CA ARG A 174 0.99 0.64 -11.65
C ARG A 174 0.73 2.09 -11.23
N ALA A 175 -0.20 2.32 -10.32
CA ALA A 175 -0.45 3.64 -9.75
C ALA A 175 0.80 4.15 -9.02
N MET A 176 1.46 3.28 -8.26
CA MET A 176 2.70 3.65 -7.56
C MET A 176 3.85 3.96 -8.54
N LYS A 177 3.97 3.23 -9.64
CA LYS A 177 4.93 3.56 -10.70
C LYS A 177 4.61 4.90 -11.37
N ALA A 178 3.34 5.15 -11.71
CA ALA A 178 2.93 6.41 -12.33
C ALA A 178 3.22 7.62 -11.43
N LEU A 179 3.06 7.48 -10.11
CA LEU A 179 3.44 8.51 -9.13
C LEU A 179 4.95 8.71 -9.00
N ASN A 180 5.78 7.80 -9.52
CA ASN A 180 7.23 7.79 -9.40
C ASN A 180 7.91 7.73 -10.78
N GLU A 181 7.42 8.50 -11.74
CA GLU A 181 8.01 8.64 -13.09
C GLU A 181 8.26 7.28 -13.78
N ASP A 182 7.32 6.37 -13.67
CA ASP A 182 7.39 4.97 -14.15
C ASP A 182 8.48 4.09 -13.50
N LEU A 183 9.15 4.58 -12.48
CA LEU A 183 10.07 3.78 -11.66
C LEU A 183 9.30 3.09 -10.53
N GLN A 184 9.78 1.93 -10.11
CA GLN A 184 9.20 1.26 -8.94
C GLN A 184 9.30 2.14 -7.70
N MET A 185 8.16 2.35 -7.00
CA MET A 185 8.14 3.12 -5.76
C MET A 185 8.97 2.40 -4.70
N ARG A 186 9.84 3.15 -4.04
CA ARG A 186 10.71 2.66 -2.97
C ARG A 186 10.02 2.84 -1.62
N SER A 187 10.57 2.21 -0.59
CA SER A 187 10.09 2.31 0.80
C SER A 187 10.64 3.53 1.56
N ASP A 188 11.38 4.44 0.91
CA ASP A 188 11.87 5.69 1.48
C ASP A 188 11.18 6.89 0.80
N TRP A 189 10.14 7.43 1.45
CA TRP A 189 9.33 8.49 0.88
C TRP A 189 9.78 9.86 1.37
N SER A 190 10.11 10.77 0.46
CA SER A 190 10.40 12.17 0.80
C SER A 190 9.15 13.01 0.61
N LEU A 191 8.51 13.42 1.72
CA LEU A 191 7.31 14.25 1.74
C LEU A 191 7.43 15.33 2.82
N PRO A 192 6.88 16.52 2.61
CA PRO A 192 6.86 17.55 3.65
C PRO A 192 5.98 17.14 4.83
N ILE A 193 6.26 17.75 6.00
CA ILE A 193 5.30 17.73 7.11
C ILE A 193 4.11 18.64 6.77
N CYS A 194 2.99 18.40 7.45
CA CYS A 194 1.84 19.30 7.35
C CYS A 194 2.21 20.71 7.79
N SER A 195 2.07 21.70 6.90
CA SER A 195 2.42 23.10 7.14
C SER A 195 1.61 24.04 6.26
N GLY A 196 1.76 25.36 6.49
CA GLY A 196 1.09 26.37 5.69
C GLY A 196 -0.44 26.27 5.74
N ALA A 197 -1.09 26.41 4.58
CA ALA A 197 -2.55 26.40 4.45
C ALA A 197 -3.19 25.03 4.74
N GLU A 198 -2.43 23.94 4.63
CA GLU A 198 -2.92 22.60 4.96
C GLU A 198 -3.11 22.40 6.47
N ARG A 199 -2.33 23.12 7.29
CA ARG A 199 -2.42 23.03 8.74
C ARG A 199 -3.67 23.70 9.25
N LEU A 200 -4.56 22.91 9.81
CA LEU A 200 -5.81 23.40 10.39
C LEU A 200 -5.55 24.20 11.67
N LYS A 201 -6.35 25.22 11.85
CA LYS A 201 -6.35 26.08 13.03
C LYS A 201 -7.68 25.96 13.75
N ASP A 202 -7.64 26.16 15.07
CA ASP A 202 -8.84 26.33 15.89
C ASP A 202 -9.45 27.74 15.74
N ASP A 203 -10.54 28.00 16.45
CA ASP A 203 -11.23 29.28 16.41
C ASP A 203 -10.36 30.45 16.92
N ASP A 204 -9.31 30.17 17.70
CA ASP A 204 -8.36 31.16 18.25
C ASP A 204 -7.12 31.35 17.37
N GLY A 205 -7.04 30.63 16.24
CA GLY A 205 -5.94 30.70 15.28
C GLY A 205 -4.70 29.87 15.66
N HIS A 206 -4.77 29.07 16.73
CA HIS A 206 -3.74 28.10 17.09
C HIS A 206 -3.85 26.84 16.23
N LYS A 207 -2.86 25.95 16.34
CA LYS A 207 -2.91 24.64 15.66
C LYS A 207 -4.06 23.80 16.23
N ALA A 208 -5.00 23.40 15.39
CA ALA A 208 -6.10 22.54 15.80
C ALA A 208 -5.64 21.16 16.30
N HIS A 209 -4.48 20.68 15.85
CA HIS A 209 -3.86 19.44 16.32
C HIS A 209 -2.33 19.53 16.23
N PRO A 210 -1.58 19.13 17.25
CA PRO A 210 -0.12 19.30 17.28
C PRO A 210 0.61 18.46 16.21
N THR A 211 0.10 17.25 15.90
CA THR A 211 0.75 16.24 15.04
C THR A 211 -0.06 15.89 13.78
N GLN A 212 -0.83 16.84 13.23
CA GLN A 212 -1.59 16.60 12.00
C GLN A 212 -0.68 16.02 10.90
N LYS A 213 -1.09 14.89 10.33
CA LYS A 213 -0.36 14.23 9.22
C LYS A 213 -0.69 14.92 7.88
N PRO A 214 0.29 15.00 6.94
CA PRO A 214 0.06 15.60 5.64
C PRO A 214 -0.83 14.73 4.75
N GLU A 215 -1.71 15.36 3.97
CA GLU A 215 -2.59 14.67 3.03
C GLU A 215 -1.81 13.86 1.98
N ALA A 216 -0.66 14.35 1.54
CA ALA A 216 0.19 13.67 0.56
C ALA A 216 0.62 12.26 1.04
N LEU A 217 0.86 12.08 2.35
CA LEU A 217 1.17 10.78 2.94
C LEU A 217 -0.01 9.83 2.84
N LEU A 218 -1.19 10.27 3.29
CA LEU A 218 -2.43 9.49 3.25
C LEU A 218 -2.88 9.20 1.83
N TYR A 219 -2.70 10.16 0.92
CA TYR A 219 -2.99 10.00 -0.51
C TYR A 219 -2.20 8.82 -1.09
N ARG A 220 -0.88 8.78 -0.84
CA ARG A 220 -0.01 7.69 -1.31
C ARG A 220 -0.38 6.34 -0.70
N VAL A 221 -0.61 6.30 0.62
CA VAL A 221 -1.03 5.08 1.33
C VAL A 221 -2.35 4.53 0.75
N MET A 222 -3.36 5.37 0.58
CA MET A 222 -4.66 4.94 0.07
C MET A 222 -4.62 4.49 -1.38
N LEU A 223 -3.89 5.21 -2.24
CA LEU A 223 -3.70 4.77 -3.62
C LEU A 223 -2.97 3.45 -3.73
N ALA A 224 -1.98 3.22 -2.85
CA ALA A 224 -1.22 1.97 -2.85
C ALA A 224 -2.08 0.77 -2.46
N ALA A 225 -2.91 0.89 -1.41
CA ALA A 225 -3.47 -0.26 -0.70
C ALA A 225 -5.00 -0.32 -0.66
N SER A 226 -5.70 0.48 -1.47
CA SER A 226 -7.16 0.44 -1.57
C SER A 226 -7.68 0.85 -2.94
N ASN A 227 -8.95 0.56 -3.22
CA ASN A 227 -9.66 0.91 -4.43
C ASN A 227 -10.87 1.82 -4.13
N PRO A 228 -11.42 2.56 -5.11
CA PRO A 228 -12.68 3.28 -4.93
C PRO A 228 -13.78 2.35 -4.40
N GLY A 229 -14.53 2.82 -3.40
CA GLY A 229 -15.58 2.05 -2.73
C GLY A 229 -15.12 1.17 -1.57
N ASP A 230 -13.80 0.92 -1.41
CA ASP A 230 -13.24 0.22 -0.25
C ASP A 230 -13.49 1.02 1.05
N ILE A 231 -13.59 0.30 2.16
CA ILE A 231 -13.86 0.86 3.48
C ILE A 231 -12.53 1.05 4.23
N VAL A 232 -12.21 2.30 4.52
CA VAL A 232 -11.05 2.72 5.30
C VAL A 232 -11.47 3.06 6.72
N LEU A 233 -10.83 2.45 7.72
CA LEU A 233 -10.99 2.78 9.13
C LEU A 233 -9.75 3.51 9.65
N ASP A 234 -9.97 4.58 10.38
CA ASP A 234 -8.92 5.22 11.18
C ASP A 234 -9.36 5.26 12.65
N PRO A 235 -8.74 4.45 13.53
CA PRO A 235 -9.09 4.40 14.94
C PRO A 235 -8.53 5.56 15.77
N PHE A 236 -7.71 6.44 15.19
CA PHE A 236 -7.10 7.61 15.81
C PHE A 236 -7.26 8.82 14.89
N PHE A 237 -8.50 9.23 14.66
CA PHE A 237 -8.90 10.06 13.53
C PHE A 237 -8.36 11.49 13.56
N GLY A 238 -8.12 12.05 14.77
CA GLY A 238 -7.65 13.41 14.95
C GLY A 238 -8.50 14.42 14.18
N THR A 239 -7.85 15.29 13.43
CA THR A 239 -8.50 16.30 12.59
C THR A 239 -8.95 15.79 11.20
N GLY A 240 -9.06 14.48 11.01
CA GLY A 240 -9.73 13.87 9.86
C GLY A 240 -8.97 13.87 8.55
N THR A 241 -7.63 13.86 8.56
CA THR A 241 -6.84 13.78 7.32
C THR A 241 -7.18 12.53 6.51
N THR A 242 -7.31 11.38 7.19
CA THR A 242 -7.70 10.11 6.57
C THR A 242 -9.07 10.21 5.90
N GLY A 243 -10.07 10.79 6.57
CA GLY A 243 -11.42 10.96 6.02
C GLY A 243 -11.46 11.92 4.83
N ALA A 244 -10.73 13.03 4.88
CA ALA A 244 -10.64 13.98 3.78
C ALA A 244 -10.03 13.33 2.52
N VAL A 245 -8.92 12.60 2.68
CA VAL A 245 -8.28 11.90 1.55
C VAL A 245 -9.13 10.74 1.05
N ALA A 246 -9.78 9.98 1.94
CA ALA A 246 -10.70 8.91 1.56
C ALA A 246 -11.88 9.45 0.73
N ARG A 247 -12.51 10.53 1.17
CA ARG A 247 -13.58 11.20 0.43
C ARG A 247 -13.10 11.69 -0.95
N ARG A 248 -11.94 12.37 -1.00
CA ARG A 248 -11.34 12.84 -2.26
C ARG A 248 -11.15 11.69 -3.25
N LEU A 249 -10.67 10.53 -2.78
CA LEU A 249 -10.38 9.34 -3.57
C LEU A 249 -11.57 8.38 -3.70
N LYS A 250 -12.79 8.79 -3.33
CA LYS A 250 -14.02 7.98 -3.38
C LYS A 250 -13.93 6.64 -2.63
N ARG A 251 -13.18 6.61 -1.52
CA ARG A 251 -13.22 5.52 -0.55
C ARG A 251 -14.30 5.83 0.48
N ARG A 252 -14.97 4.79 0.98
CA ARG A 252 -15.84 4.89 2.15
C ARG A 252 -14.95 4.94 3.38
N TRP A 253 -15.34 5.67 4.41
CA TRP A 253 -14.48 5.82 5.58
C TRP A 253 -15.28 5.78 6.88
N ILE A 254 -14.59 5.40 7.96
CA ILE A 254 -15.07 5.45 9.34
C ILE A 254 -13.90 6.02 10.14
N GLY A 255 -14.14 7.11 10.87
CA GLY A 255 -13.20 7.67 11.82
C GLY A 255 -13.63 7.40 13.25
N ILE A 256 -12.69 7.13 14.13
CA ILE A 256 -12.94 7.07 15.58
C ILE A 256 -12.07 8.13 16.23
N GLU A 257 -12.70 9.02 17.01
CA GLU A 257 -12.02 10.11 17.70
C GLU A 257 -12.67 10.34 19.07
N ARG A 258 -11.84 10.45 20.08
CA ARG A 258 -12.29 10.65 21.44
C ARG A 258 -12.58 12.12 21.76
N GLU A 259 -11.74 13.03 21.26
CA GLU A 259 -11.75 14.44 21.63
C GLU A 259 -12.81 15.23 20.82
N PRO A 260 -13.82 15.83 21.47
CA PRO A 260 -14.89 16.56 20.76
C PRO A 260 -14.39 17.69 19.87
N ALA A 261 -13.34 18.38 20.30
CA ALA A 261 -12.74 19.48 19.51
C ALA A 261 -12.20 18.99 18.18
N TYR A 262 -11.51 17.84 18.16
CA TYR A 262 -10.98 17.24 16.92
C TYR A 262 -12.12 16.73 16.03
N VAL A 263 -13.18 16.16 16.61
CA VAL A 263 -14.37 15.73 15.87
C VAL A 263 -15.01 16.90 15.12
N LYS A 264 -15.15 18.08 15.75
CA LYS A 264 -15.68 19.30 15.10
C LYS A 264 -14.85 19.67 13.87
N VAL A 265 -13.55 19.84 14.07
CA VAL A 265 -12.62 20.23 13.00
C VAL A 265 -12.59 19.20 11.87
N ALA A 266 -12.60 17.91 12.19
CA ALA A 266 -12.61 16.84 11.20
C ALA A 266 -13.88 16.87 10.34
N ARG A 267 -15.05 17.10 10.94
CA ARG A 267 -16.32 17.23 10.21
C ARG A 267 -16.31 18.39 9.22
N GLU A 268 -15.85 19.55 9.64
CA GLU A 268 -15.74 20.75 8.80
C GLU A 268 -14.78 20.52 7.63
N ARG A 269 -13.60 19.96 7.90
CA ARG A 269 -12.61 19.60 6.87
C ARG A 269 -13.19 18.67 5.83
N ILE A 270 -13.81 17.58 6.26
CA ILE A 270 -14.34 16.58 5.34
C ILE A 270 -15.52 17.13 4.55
N ALA A 271 -16.39 17.91 5.17
CA ALA A 271 -17.52 18.55 4.49
C ALA A 271 -17.06 19.46 3.35
N SER A 272 -15.95 20.18 3.53
CA SER A 272 -15.36 21.06 2.49
C SER A 272 -14.54 20.30 1.43
N THR A 273 -14.22 19.03 1.64
CA THR A 273 -13.44 18.24 0.69
C THR A 273 -14.32 17.77 -0.46
N LEU A 274 -13.94 18.08 -1.71
CA LEU A 274 -14.62 17.60 -2.91
C LEU A 274 -14.04 16.27 -3.39
N PRO A 275 -14.87 15.28 -3.73
CA PRO A 275 -14.41 14.07 -4.40
C PRO A 275 -13.84 14.38 -5.79
N LEU A 276 -12.85 13.63 -6.22
CA LEU A 276 -12.35 13.69 -7.60
C LEU A 276 -13.41 13.18 -8.59
N ASP A 277 -13.36 13.71 -9.82
CA ASP A 277 -14.21 13.21 -10.91
C ASP A 277 -13.88 11.76 -11.26
N GLU A 278 -14.83 11.04 -11.85
CA GLU A 278 -14.63 9.63 -12.21
C GLU A 278 -13.47 9.43 -13.19
N SER A 279 -13.33 10.34 -14.13
CA SER A 279 -12.23 10.32 -15.10
C SER A 279 -10.85 10.42 -14.44
N ALA A 280 -10.73 11.22 -13.36
CA ALA A 280 -9.52 11.35 -12.59
C ALA A 280 -9.24 10.12 -11.69
N MET A 281 -10.24 9.27 -11.45
CA MET A 281 -10.12 8.04 -10.66
C MET A 281 -9.69 6.83 -11.49
N VAL A 282 -9.63 6.96 -12.81
CA VAL A 282 -9.15 5.88 -13.70
C VAL A 282 -7.64 5.73 -13.50
N LEU A 283 -7.25 4.77 -12.69
CA LEU A 283 -5.84 4.42 -12.52
C LEU A 283 -5.31 3.67 -13.75
N MET A 284 -4.00 3.73 -13.97
CA MET A 284 -3.33 2.90 -14.98
C MET A 284 -3.70 1.43 -14.73
N PRO A 285 -4.32 0.74 -15.70
CA PRO A 285 -4.76 -0.63 -15.51
C PRO A 285 -3.57 -1.51 -15.18
N GLU A 286 -3.73 -2.38 -14.17
CA GLU A 286 -2.80 -3.48 -13.97
C GLU A 286 -2.72 -4.24 -15.30
N LYS A 287 -1.51 -4.38 -15.86
CA LYS A 287 -1.35 -5.35 -16.96
C LYS A 287 -1.69 -6.70 -16.33
N LYS A 288 -2.90 -7.21 -16.56
CA LYS A 288 -3.14 -8.66 -16.45
C LYS A 288 -1.97 -9.26 -17.21
N GLY A 289 -1.11 -10.00 -16.53
CA GLY A 289 0.04 -10.59 -17.16
C GLY A 289 -0.47 -11.34 -18.38
N ALA A 290 -0.16 -10.84 -19.59
CA ALA A 290 -0.48 -11.61 -20.79
C ALA A 290 0.07 -13.01 -20.54
N PRO A 291 -0.68 -14.07 -20.87
CA PRO A 291 -0.22 -15.43 -20.66
C PRO A 291 1.22 -15.51 -21.14
N ARG A 292 2.12 -16.01 -20.30
CA ARG A 292 3.53 -16.11 -20.67
C ARG A 292 3.65 -17.15 -21.79
N VAL A 293 3.75 -16.68 -23.01
CA VAL A 293 4.03 -17.53 -24.16
C VAL A 293 5.56 -17.65 -24.26
N ALA A 294 6.06 -18.87 -24.12
CA ALA A 294 7.48 -19.13 -24.34
C ALA A 294 7.79 -18.99 -25.85
N PHE A 295 8.97 -18.47 -26.21
CA PHE A 295 9.37 -18.39 -27.61
C PHE A 295 9.39 -19.77 -28.28
N GLY A 296 9.86 -20.80 -27.57
CA GLY A 296 9.84 -22.19 -28.03
C GLY A 296 8.45 -22.68 -28.43
N LEU A 297 7.38 -22.22 -27.77
CA LEU A 297 6.02 -22.57 -28.16
C LEU A 297 5.66 -22.10 -29.58
N LEU A 298 6.12 -20.92 -30.00
CA LEU A 298 5.91 -20.45 -31.38
C LEU A 298 6.65 -21.33 -32.39
N VAL A 299 7.80 -21.92 -32.00
CA VAL A 299 8.53 -22.88 -32.81
C VAL A 299 7.78 -24.22 -32.87
N GLU A 300 7.31 -24.73 -31.75
CA GLU A 300 6.50 -25.97 -31.66
C GLU A 300 5.19 -25.88 -32.47
N LEU A 301 4.58 -24.72 -32.50
CA LEU A 301 3.34 -24.46 -33.25
C LEU A 301 3.60 -24.19 -34.75
N GLY A 302 4.87 -24.20 -35.18
CA GLY A 302 5.23 -23.94 -36.58
C GLY A 302 5.04 -22.48 -37.01
N MET A 303 4.80 -21.56 -36.10
CA MET A 303 4.70 -20.11 -36.41
C MET A 303 6.06 -19.52 -36.73
N ILE A 304 7.12 -20.12 -36.29
CA ILE A 304 8.52 -19.83 -36.64
C ILE A 304 9.20 -21.17 -36.90
N ALA A 305 9.72 -21.35 -38.10
CA ALA A 305 10.40 -22.59 -38.45
C ALA A 305 11.79 -22.68 -37.79
N PRO A 306 12.25 -23.85 -37.28
CA PRO A 306 13.65 -24.07 -37.04
C PRO A 306 14.49 -23.77 -38.27
N GLY A 307 15.63 -23.10 -38.10
CA GLY A 307 16.45 -22.58 -39.22
C GLY A 307 16.04 -21.18 -39.70
N ALA A 308 14.90 -20.64 -39.27
CA ALA A 308 14.53 -19.26 -39.58
C ALA A 308 15.58 -18.28 -39.03
N VAL A 309 15.86 -17.23 -39.83
CA VAL A 309 16.82 -16.19 -39.43
C VAL A 309 16.06 -14.98 -38.88
N LEU A 310 16.37 -14.63 -37.64
CA LEU A 310 15.91 -13.40 -37.01
C LEU A 310 16.98 -12.32 -37.12
N THR A 311 16.53 -11.04 -37.22
CA THR A 311 17.44 -9.88 -37.21
C THR A 311 16.97 -8.84 -36.19
N ASP A 312 17.85 -7.89 -35.83
CA ASP A 312 17.38 -6.67 -35.17
C ASP A 312 16.73 -5.71 -36.19
N ALA A 313 15.99 -4.72 -35.73
CA ALA A 313 15.26 -3.77 -36.59
C ALA A 313 16.16 -3.05 -37.63
N LYS A 314 17.45 -2.95 -37.36
CA LYS A 314 18.45 -2.33 -38.26
C LYS A 314 19.24 -3.35 -39.06
N ARG A 315 18.92 -4.63 -38.98
CA ARG A 315 19.60 -5.76 -39.67
C ARG A 315 21.10 -5.86 -39.35
N ARG A 316 21.55 -5.40 -38.20
CA ARG A 316 22.96 -5.44 -37.79
C ARG A 316 23.38 -6.81 -37.26
N TRP A 317 22.47 -7.52 -36.60
CA TRP A 317 22.71 -8.85 -36.04
C TRP A 317 21.76 -9.86 -36.62
N ARG A 318 22.25 -11.05 -36.80
CA ARG A 318 21.48 -12.20 -37.31
C ARG A 318 21.61 -13.36 -36.33
N ALA A 319 20.51 -14.07 -36.12
CA ALA A 319 20.48 -15.26 -35.31
C ALA A 319 19.54 -16.30 -35.90
N GLU A 320 20.00 -17.54 -35.99
CA GLU A 320 19.23 -18.68 -36.48
C GLU A 320 18.44 -19.30 -35.33
N VAL A 321 17.18 -19.63 -35.56
CA VAL A 321 16.28 -20.31 -34.61
C VAL A 321 16.59 -21.80 -34.61
N ARG A 322 16.89 -22.36 -33.44
CA ARG A 322 17.11 -23.79 -33.25
C ARG A 322 15.82 -24.53 -32.89
N ALA A 323 15.82 -25.85 -33.07
CA ALA A 323 14.64 -26.68 -32.80
C ALA A 323 14.16 -26.64 -31.34
N ASP A 324 15.03 -26.34 -30.38
CA ASP A 324 14.72 -26.17 -28.96
C ASP A 324 14.22 -24.75 -28.60
N GLY A 325 14.01 -23.87 -29.58
CA GLY A 325 13.63 -22.49 -29.37
C GLY A 325 14.77 -21.59 -28.88
N SER A 326 16.03 -22.05 -28.83
CA SER A 326 17.17 -21.17 -28.64
C SER A 326 17.57 -20.48 -29.93
N LEU A 327 18.30 -19.36 -29.81
CA LEU A 327 18.88 -18.64 -30.94
C LEU A 327 20.40 -18.85 -30.98
N ALA A 328 20.98 -18.90 -32.18
CA ALA A 328 22.42 -18.94 -32.39
C ALA A 328 22.85 -17.86 -33.40
N GLY A 329 23.89 -17.10 -33.06
CA GLY A 329 24.43 -16.04 -33.90
C GLY A 329 25.77 -15.53 -33.37
N GLU A 330 26.67 -15.09 -34.25
CA GLU A 330 27.98 -14.53 -33.91
C GLU A 330 28.79 -15.41 -32.94
N GLY A 331 28.75 -16.75 -33.13
CA GLY A 331 29.46 -17.71 -32.26
C GLY A 331 28.88 -17.90 -30.86
N LYS A 332 27.71 -17.30 -30.57
CA LYS A 332 26.97 -17.36 -29.27
C LYS A 332 25.65 -18.06 -29.44
N ALA A 333 25.09 -18.56 -28.34
CA ALA A 333 23.77 -19.17 -28.30
C ALA A 333 23.05 -18.90 -26.99
N GLY A 334 21.72 -18.78 -27.04
CA GLY A 334 20.92 -18.55 -25.82
C GLY A 334 19.46 -18.27 -26.13
N SER A 335 18.70 -17.94 -25.10
CA SER A 335 17.31 -17.48 -25.29
C SER A 335 17.26 -16.17 -26.07
N ILE A 336 16.07 -15.83 -26.59
CA ILE A 336 15.85 -14.55 -27.32
C ILE A 336 16.30 -13.32 -26.51
N HIS A 337 16.19 -13.37 -25.18
CA HIS A 337 16.62 -12.30 -24.28
C HIS A 337 18.12 -12.29 -24.07
N LYS A 338 18.69 -13.47 -23.78
CA LYS A 338 20.11 -13.62 -23.46
C LYS A 338 20.99 -13.28 -24.67
N LEU A 339 20.71 -13.88 -25.83
CA LEU A 339 21.49 -13.61 -27.03
C LEU A 339 21.38 -12.14 -27.46
N GLY A 340 20.15 -11.56 -27.39
CA GLY A 340 19.97 -10.14 -27.71
C GLY A 340 20.74 -9.20 -26.78
N ALA A 341 20.84 -9.51 -25.48
CA ALA A 341 21.65 -8.74 -24.55
C ALA A 341 23.15 -8.87 -24.84
N GLU A 342 23.64 -10.11 -25.04
CA GLU A 342 25.05 -10.39 -25.30
C GLU A 342 25.58 -9.75 -26.59
N LEU A 343 24.76 -9.71 -27.65
CA LEU A 343 25.15 -9.08 -28.92
C LEU A 343 25.22 -7.56 -28.82
N GLN A 344 24.39 -6.97 -27.98
CA GLN A 344 24.39 -5.53 -27.73
C GLN A 344 25.43 -5.08 -26.68
N GLY A 345 26.05 -6.01 -25.96
CA GLY A 345 26.87 -5.70 -24.79
C GLY A 345 26.05 -5.06 -23.65
N ALA A 346 24.74 -5.37 -23.57
CA ALA A 346 23.80 -4.78 -22.62
C ALA A 346 23.52 -5.74 -21.43
N PRO A 347 23.22 -5.24 -20.23
CA PRO A 347 22.92 -6.08 -19.07
C PRO A 347 21.60 -6.85 -19.23
N SER A 348 20.69 -6.41 -20.09
CA SER A 348 19.43 -7.08 -20.39
C SER A 348 18.89 -6.67 -21.76
N CYS A 349 18.02 -7.52 -22.33
CA CYS A 349 17.34 -7.24 -23.61
C CYS A 349 15.91 -7.78 -23.55
N ASN A 350 14.94 -7.03 -24.04
CA ASN A 350 13.62 -7.57 -24.36
C ASN A 350 13.67 -8.24 -25.74
N GLY A 351 13.95 -9.52 -25.80
CA GLY A 351 14.07 -10.27 -27.05
C GLY A 351 12.81 -10.23 -27.93
N TRP A 352 11.63 -10.09 -27.33
CA TRP A 352 10.37 -10.02 -28.10
C TRP A 352 10.27 -8.80 -29.00
N SER A 353 10.72 -7.65 -28.53
CA SER A 353 10.75 -6.41 -29.32
C SER A 353 12.06 -6.20 -30.09
N PHE A 354 13.11 -6.90 -29.69
CA PHE A 354 14.42 -6.77 -30.31
C PHE A 354 14.54 -7.59 -31.61
N TRP A 355 14.10 -8.84 -31.60
CA TRP A 355 14.18 -9.72 -32.74
C TRP A 355 12.98 -9.54 -33.68
N HIS A 356 13.28 -9.57 -34.98
CA HIS A 356 12.33 -9.43 -36.06
C HIS A 356 12.51 -10.60 -37.05
N ILE A 357 11.42 -10.98 -37.67
CA ILE A 357 11.40 -11.98 -38.76
C ILE A 357 10.89 -11.31 -40.07
N GLU A 358 11.37 -11.77 -41.19
CA GLU A 358 10.88 -11.33 -42.48
C GLU A 358 9.58 -12.08 -42.84
N GLU A 359 8.49 -11.37 -43.05
CA GLU A 359 7.22 -11.86 -43.58
C GLU A 359 6.95 -11.17 -44.92
N GLY A 360 7.28 -11.83 -46.03
CA GLY A 360 7.28 -11.21 -47.32
C GLY A 360 8.30 -10.06 -47.42
N GLU A 361 7.84 -8.85 -47.77
CA GLU A 361 8.71 -7.66 -47.79
C GLU A 361 8.79 -6.92 -46.44
N ALA A 362 7.99 -7.33 -45.44
CA ALA A 362 7.91 -6.67 -44.16
C ALA A 362 8.84 -7.30 -43.12
N LEU A 363 9.49 -6.46 -42.32
CA LEU A 363 10.24 -6.87 -41.13
C LEU A 363 9.35 -6.70 -39.89
N VAL A 364 8.93 -7.82 -39.28
CA VAL A 364 7.95 -7.88 -38.21
C VAL A 364 8.60 -8.30 -36.92
N PRO A 365 8.39 -7.59 -35.79
CA PRO A 365 8.91 -8.05 -34.49
C PRO A 365 8.26 -9.37 -34.11
N ILE A 366 9.04 -10.29 -33.54
CA ILE A 366 8.52 -11.62 -33.13
C ILE A 366 7.40 -11.50 -32.07
N ASP A 367 7.29 -10.36 -31.36
CA ASP A 367 6.17 -10.08 -30.47
C ASP A 367 4.82 -10.08 -31.20
N ALA A 368 4.78 -9.66 -32.47
CA ALA A 368 3.55 -9.69 -33.23
C ALA A 368 3.03 -11.11 -33.47
N LEU A 369 3.94 -12.08 -33.65
CA LEU A 369 3.56 -13.50 -33.73
C LEU A 369 3.01 -14.01 -32.40
N ARG A 370 3.62 -13.60 -31.28
CA ARG A 370 3.09 -13.88 -29.92
C ARG A 370 1.70 -13.32 -29.73
N GLN A 371 1.44 -12.09 -30.17
CA GLN A 371 0.11 -11.45 -30.06
C GLN A 371 -0.93 -12.16 -30.95
N ARG A 372 -0.56 -12.60 -32.14
CA ARG A 372 -1.43 -13.41 -33.02
C ARG A 372 -1.83 -14.72 -32.34
N HIS A 373 -0.88 -15.41 -31.71
CA HIS A 373 -1.17 -16.63 -30.96
C HIS A 373 -2.10 -16.37 -29.77
N LEU A 374 -1.84 -15.31 -28.99
CA LEU A 374 -2.69 -14.95 -27.86
C LEU A 374 -4.12 -14.58 -28.27
N ALA A 375 -4.29 -13.90 -29.38
CA ALA A 375 -5.61 -13.60 -29.93
C ALA A 375 -6.36 -14.86 -30.37
N ALA A 376 -5.66 -15.84 -30.97
CA ALA A 376 -6.25 -17.08 -31.42
C ALA A 376 -6.63 -18.06 -30.26
N VAL A 377 -6.02 -17.95 -29.10
CA VAL A 377 -6.29 -18.81 -27.92
C VAL A 377 -7.27 -18.14 -26.95
N GLY A 378 -7.50 -16.84 -27.08
CA GLY A 378 -8.41 -16.06 -26.21
C GLY A 378 -9.86 -16.02 -26.71
N GLU A 379 -10.13 -16.60 -27.86
CA GLU A 379 -11.48 -16.89 -28.39
C GLU A 379 -11.91 -18.34 -28.01
#